data_8389d50775ca0f87da8f156336df6759
#
_entry.id   8389d50775ca0f87da8f156336df6759
#
_cell.length_a   1.000
_cell.length_b   1.000
_cell.length_c   1.000
_cell.angle_alpha   90.00
_cell.angle_beta   90.00
_cell.angle_gamma   90.00
#
_symmetry.space_group_name_H-M   'P 1'
#
loop_
_entity.id
_entity.type
_entity.pdbx_description
1 polymer ?
#
loop_
_entity_poly.entity_id
_entity_poly.type
_entity_poly.pdbx_seq_one_letter_code
_entity_poly.pdbx_strand_id
1 'polypeptide(L)'
;MPVKGDRQLYADGSEGWLAEVNDNIILVKKFPDIPLEKNAPKEGEVELFASPVAPNKTYVEIEHQGAYEELQPGDSSLWEVRWFLRKLPKSVKPVAGNRAIATYARKIVQ
;
A
#
# COMPACT_ATOMS: atom_id res chain seq x y z
N MET A 1 2.88 14.65 -5.23
CA MET A 1 1.63 15.25 -5.72
C MET A 1 1.04 16.15 -4.64
N PRO A 2 0.81 17.45 -4.92
CA PRO A 2 0.19 18.32 -3.93
C PRO A 2 -1.29 17.99 -3.76
N VAL A 3 -1.75 17.94 -2.52
CA VAL A 3 -3.16 17.75 -2.18
C VAL A 3 -3.67 18.96 -1.41
N LYS A 4 -4.97 19.23 -1.53
CA LYS A 4 -5.64 20.27 -0.74
C LYS A 4 -6.36 19.62 0.42
N GLY A 5 -5.83 19.78 1.63
CA GLY A 5 -6.34 19.13 2.83
C GLY A 5 -6.00 17.63 2.87
N ASP A 6 -6.42 16.98 3.92
CA ASP A 6 -6.17 15.55 4.09
C ASP A 6 -7.04 14.72 3.16
N ARG A 7 -6.48 13.64 2.66
CA ARG A 7 -7.18 12.67 1.81
C ARG A 7 -6.96 11.27 2.37
N GLN A 8 -8.03 10.50 2.41
CA GLN A 8 -8.00 9.13 2.87
C GLN A 8 -8.79 8.25 1.89
N LEU A 9 -8.22 7.10 1.53
CA LEU A 9 -8.82 6.15 0.61
C LEU A 9 -8.65 4.75 1.17
N TYR A 10 -9.73 3.98 1.16
CA TYR A 10 -9.70 2.55 1.44
C TYR A 10 -9.91 1.77 0.17
N ALA A 11 -9.24 0.62 0.06
CA ALA A 11 -9.34 -0.25 -1.10
C ALA A 11 -9.14 -1.71 -0.70
N ASP A 12 -9.59 -2.61 -1.59
CA ASP A 12 -9.30 -4.03 -1.50
C ASP A 12 -7.99 -4.32 -2.22
N GLY A 13 -7.04 -4.89 -1.51
CA GLY A 13 -5.73 -5.27 -2.04
C GLY A 13 -5.72 -6.67 -2.63
N SER A 14 -6.64 -6.99 -3.52
CA SER A 14 -6.92 -8.35 -4.02
C SER A 14 -5.72 -9.09 -4.63
N GLU A 15 -4.68 -8.39 -5.06
CA GLU A 15 -3.44 -9.02 -5.53
C GLU A 15 -2.42 -9.27 -4.40
N GLY A 16 -2.71 -8.82 -3.18
CA GLY A 16 -1.84 -9.02 -2.02
C GLY A 16 -0.57 -8.19 -2.05
N TRP A 17 -0.61 -7.01 -2.66
CA TRP A 17 0.52 -6.09 -2.63
C TRP A 17 0.07 -4.63 -2.72
N LEU A 18 0.94 -3.77 -2.23
CA LEU A 18 0.80 -2.32 -2.28
C LEU A 18 2.16 -1.73 -2.57
N ALA A 19 2.24 -0.73 -3.45
CA ALA A 19 3.50 -0.12 -3.83
C ALA A 19 3.43 1.40 -3.83
N GLU A 20 4.58 2.01 -3.51
CA GLU A 20 4.80 3.44 -3.61
C GLU A 20 6.07 3.69 -4.41
N VAL A 21 6.01 4.68 -5.29
CA VAL A 21 7.17 5.14 -6.05
C VAL A 21 7.48 6.57 -5.64
N ASN A 22 8.74 6.81 -5.28
CA ASN A 22 9.27 8.13 -5.00
C ASN A 22 10.57 8.28 -5.79
N ASP A 23 10.60 9.19 -6.76
CA ASP A 23 11.68 9.35 -7.73
C ASP A 23 11.99 8.01 -8.42
N ASN A 24 13.19 7.48 -8.22
CA ASN A 24 13.63 6.24 -8.85
C ASN A 24 13.60 5.02 -7.90
N ILE A 25 12.93 5.16 -6.77
CA ILE A 25 12.81 4.08 -5.78
C ILE A 25 11.37 3.61 -5.73
N ILE A 26 11.20 2.30 -5.71
CA ILE A 26 9.91 1.65 -5.45
C ILE A 26 9.99 0.83 -4.16
N LEU A 27 9.00 1.04 -3.29
CA LEU A 27 8.73 0.17 -2.15
C LEU A 27 7.51 -0.66 -2.47
N VAL A 28 7.64 -1.98 -2.41
CA VAL A 28 6.50 -2.91 -2.57
C VAL A 28 6.33 -3.68 -1.27
N LYS A 29 5.11 -3.68 -0.75
CA LYS A 29 4.72 -4.47 0.41
C LYS A 29 3.85 -5.62 -0.07
N LYS A 30 4.27 -6.85 0.18
CA LYS A 30 3.51 -8.06 -0.14
C LYS A 30 2.90 -8.64 1.13
N PHE A 31 1.63 -8.97 1.08
CA PHE A 31 0.88 -9.50 2.21
C PHE A 31 -0.12 -10.55 1.74
N PRO A 32 -0.59 -11.44 2.63
CA PRO A 32 -1.67 -12.35 2.30
C PRO A 32 -2.97 -11.55 2.08
N ASP A 33 -3.63 -11.76 0.95
CA ASP A 33 -4.95 -11.20 0.69
C ASP A 33 -5.96 -11.75 1.70
N ILE A 34 -6.83 -10.90 2.22
CA ILE A 34 -7.90 -11.30 3.13
C ILE A 34 -9.25 -11.15 2.44
N PRO A 35 -10.23 -12.03 2.75
CA PRO A 35 -11.59 -11.87 2.22
C PRO A 35 -12.21 -10.54 2.65
N LEU A 36 -13.04 -9.95 1.80
CA LEU A 36 -13.68 -8.65 2.09
C LEU A 36 -14.45 -8.65 3.41
N GLU A 37 -15.09 -9.76 3.76
CA GLU A 37 -15.85 -9.89 5.01
C GLU A 37 -14.97 -9.89 6.26
N LYS A 38 -13.66 -10.02 6.09
CA LYS A 38 -12.68 -9.95 7.19
C LYS A 38 -12.10 -8.56 7.39
N ASN A 39 -12.48 -7.58 6.59
CA ASN A 39 -12.08 -6.20 6.82
C ASN A 39 -12.70 -5.64 8.09
N ALA A 40 -11.98 -4.73 8.75
CA ALA A 40 -12.55 -3.98 9.86
C ALA A 40 -13.76 -3.16 9.37
N PRO A 41 -14.78 -2.93 10.23
CA PRO A 41 -15.96 -2.19 9.84
C PRO A 41 -15.62 -0.81 9.27
N LYS A 42 -16.18 -0.46 8.11
CA LYS A 42 -15.98 0.82 7.40
C LYS A 42 -14.56 1.07 6.93
N GLU A 43 -13.71 0.05 6.91
CA GLU A 43 -12.34 0.14 6.44
C GLU A 43 -12.08 -0.86 5.32
N GLY A 44 -10.96 -0.73 4.64
CA GLY A 44 -10.49 -1.69 3.64
C GLY A 44 -9.17 -2.29 4.07
N GLU A 45 -8.75 -3.32 3.36
CA GLU A 45 -7.46 -3.98 3.57
C GLU A 45 -6.29 -3.01 3.34
N VAL A 46 -6.43 -2.14 2.33
CA VAL A 46 -5.46 -1.11 1.99
C VAL A 46 -6.03 0.26 2.36
N GLU A 47 -5.18 1.08 2.96
CA GLU A 47 -5.50 2.46 3.31
C GLU A 47 -4.39 3.37 2.79
N LEU A 48 -4.79 4.40 2.07
CA LEU A 48 -3.89 5.44 1.62
C LEU A 48 -4.29 6.75 2.30
N PHE A 49 -3.33 7.42 2.91
CA PHE A 49 -3.53 8.73 3.52
C PHE A 49 -2.53 9.71 2.94
N ALA A 50 -2.99 10.91 2.62
CA ALA A 50 -2.16 11.99 2.14
C ALA A 50 -2.53 13.30 2.79
N SER A 51 -1.53 14.06 3.20
CA SER A 51 -1.71 15.36 3.84
C SER A 51 -0.67 16.36 3.34
N PRO A 52 -1.04 17.62 3.10
CA PRO A 52 -0.07 18.65 2.77
C PRO A 52 0.73 19.02 4.02
N VAL A 53 2.06 18.97 3.93
CA VAL A 53 2.95 19.34 5.06
C VAL A 53 3.66 20.66 4.83
N ALA A 54 3.75 21.10 3.57
CA ALA A 54 4.33 22.39 3.17
C ALA A 54 3.88 22.71 1.74
N PRO A 55 4.08 23.93 1.23
CA PRO A 55 3.83 24.22 -0.17
C PRO A 55 4.58 23.22 -1.06
N ASN A 56 3.86 22.60 -1.99
CA ASN A 56 4.37 21.57 -2.93
C ASN A 56 4.94 20.30 -2.27
N LYS A 57 4.65 20.06 -1.00
CA LYS A 57 5.03 18.83 -0.31
C LYS A 57 3.81 18.12 0.22
N THR A 58 3.71 16.83 -0.06
CA THR A 58 2.66 15.96 0.45
C THR A 58 3.29 14.82 1.24
N TYR A 59 2.79 14.61 2.45
CA TYR A 59 3.05 13.42 3.23
C TYR A 59 2.08 12.33 2.80
N VAL A 60 2.57 11.13 2.56
CA VAL A 60 1.77 9.99 2.12
C VAL A 60 2.06 8.81 3.03
N GLU A 61 1.00 8.16 3.49
CA GLU A 61 1.08 6.88 4.18
C GLU A 61 0.48 5.79 3.29
N ILE A 62 1.17 4.67 3.20
CA ILE A 62 0.66 3.46 2.56
C ILE A 62 0.51 2.39 3.62
N GLU A 63 -0.73 2.02 3.90
CA GLU A 63 -1.08 1.14 4.99
C GLU A 63 -1.84 -0.09 4.49
N HIS A 64 -1.79 -1.15 5.25
CA HIS A 64 -2.54 -2.38 4.98
C HIS A 64 -2.87 -3.04 6.31
N GLN A 65 -3.92 -3.84 6.32
CA GLN A 65 -4.43 -4.49 7.52
C GLN A 65 -4.61 -5.98 7.27
N GLY A 66 -4.31 -6.78 8.29
CA GLY A 66 -4.70 -8.19 8.33
C GLY A 66 -6.18 -8.34 8.68
N ALA A 67 -6.62 -9.58 8.83
CA ALA A 67 -8.00 -9.86 9.17
C ALA A 67 -8.42 -9.23 10.49
N TYR A 68 -9.61 -8.63 10.52
CA TYR A 68 -10.23 -8.15 11.74
C TYR A 68 -10.73 -9.36 12.54
N GLU A 69 -10.13 -9.54 13.70
CA GLU A 69 -10.37 -10.72 14.53
C GLU A 69 -10.64 -10.36 15.98
N GLU A 70 -11.49 -11.14 16.62
CA GLU A 70 -11.69 -11.08 18.06
C GLU A 70 -10.78 -12.12 18.71
N LEU A 71 -9.90 -11.65 19.63
CA LEU A 71 -8.96 -12.51 20.34
C LEU A 71 -9.35 -12.63 21.79
N GLN A 72 -9.40 -13.88 22.30
CA GLN A 72 -9.57 -14.15 23.70
C GLN A 72 -8.22 -14.07 24.42
N PRO A 73 -8.19 -13.86 25.76
CA PRO A 73 -6.94 -13.88 26.50
C PRO A 73 -6.14 -15.16 26.23
N GLY A 74 -4.88 -15.01 25.81
CA GLY A 74 -4.02 -16.12 25.43
C GLY A 74 -4.00 -16.45 23.94
N ASP A 75 -4.95 -15.94 23.16
CA ASP A 75 -4.94 -16.10 21.70
C ASP A 75 -3.91 -15.21 21.06
N SER A 76 -3.49 -15.58 19.85
CA SER A 76 -2.58 -14.79 19.02
C SER A 76 -3.00 -14.80 17.56
N SER A 77 -2.62 -13.76 16.84
CA SER A 77 -2.81 -13.66 15.40
C SER A 77 -1.47 -13.31 14.75
N LEU A 78 -1.19 -13.93 13.62
CA LEU A 78 0.03 -13.68 12.86
C LEU A 78 -0.34 -13.24 11.45
N TRP A 79 0.28 -12.16 11.01
CA TRP A 79 0.12 -11.67 9.65
C TRP A 79 1.45 -11.13 9.15
N GLU A 80 2.02 -11.77 8.13
CA GLU A 80 3.36 -11.49 7.63
C GLU A 80 3.31 -10.54 6.45
N VAL A 81 4.13 -9.49 6.49
CA VAL A 81 4.29 -8.55 5.38
C VAL A 81 5.75 -8.55 4.96
N ARG A 82 5.99 -8.72 3.66
CA ARG A 82 7.34 -8.65 3.08
C ARG A 82 7.52 -7.31 2.37
N TRP A 83 8.61 -6.65 2.66
CA TRP A 83 8.97 -5.37 2.05
C TRP A 83 10.09 -5.57 1.04
N PHE A 84 9.88 -5.03 -0.15
CA PHE A 84 10.87 -5.02 -1.22
C PHE A 84 11.18 -3.58 -1.58
N LEU A 85 12.43 -3.16 -1.38
CA LEU A 85 12.90 -1.84 -1.77
C LEU A 85 13.83 -2.00 -2.96
N ARG A 86 13.50 -1.36 -4.07
CA ARG A 86 14.23 -1.50 -5.34
C ARG A 86 14.40 -0.16 -6.02
N LYS A 87 15.42 -0.05 -6.86
CA LYS A 87 15.49 1.04 -7.83
C LYS A 87 14.59 0.71 -9.01
N LEU A 88 13.86 1.70 -9.50
CA LEU A 88 13.13 1.54 -10.75
C LEU A 88 14.12 1.36 -11.91
N PRO A 89 13.84 0.46 -12.85
CA PRO A 89 14.57 0.43 -14.11
C PRO A 89 14.46 1.77 -14.84
N LYS A 90 15.52 2.18 -15.54
CA LYS A 90 15.51 3.44 -16.29
C LYS A 90 14.39 3.52 -17.34
N SER A 91 13.94 2.36 -17.81
CA SER A 91 12.83 2.25 -18.76
C SER A 91 11.46 2.51 -18.15
N VAL A 92 11.35 2.52 -16.82
CA VAL A 92 10.08 2.73 -16.10
C VAL A 92 10.07 4.14 -15.52
N LYS A 93 9.27 5.02 -16.12
CA LYS A 93 9.15 6.41 -15.64
C LYS A 93 8.27 6.51 -14.39
N PRO A 94 8.74 7.21 -13.34
CA PRO A 94 7.99 7.36 -12.08
C PRO A 94 6.88 8.42 -12.20
N VAL A 95 5.93 8.21 -13.07
CA VAL A 95 4.81 9.13 -13.29
C VAL A 95 3.48 8.45 -13.06
N ALA A 96 2.52 9.22 -12.52
CA ALA A 96 1.18 8.71 -12.23
C ALA A 96 0.52 8.14 -13.49
N GLY A 97 -0.16 6.99 -13.35
CA GLY A 97 -0.85 6.33 -14.44
C GLY A 97 0.04 5.46 -15.33
N ASN A 98 1.35 5.41 -15.08
CA ASN A 98 2.25 4.55 -15.83
C ASN A 98 2.08 3.08 -15.44
N ARG A 99 1.41 2.30 -16.30
CA ARG A 99 1.14 0.88 -16.07
C ARG A 99 2.41 0.03 -15.94
N ALA A 100 3.54 0.47 -16.48
CA ALA A 100 4.82 -0.23 -16.36
C ALA A 100 5.27 -0.34 -14.89
N ILE A 101 4.87 0.60 -14.04
CA ILE A 101 5.14 0.54 -12.59
C ILE A 101 4.43 -0.68 -11.98
N ALA A 102 3.15 -0.86 -12.27
CA ALA A 102 2.39 -2.01 -11.76
C ALA A 102 2.94 -3.34 -12.30
N THR A 103 3.30 -3.38 -13.58
CA THR A 103 3.93 -4.56 -14.19
C THR A 103 5.24 -4.92 -13.49
N TYR A 104 6.06 -3.91 -13.19
CA TYR A 104 7.33 -4.12 -12.47
C TYR A 104 7.08 -4.59 -11.02
N ALA A 105 6.13 -3.97 -10.33
CA ALA A 105 5.76 -4.39 -8.96
C ALA A 105 5.32 -5.86 -8.92
N ARG A 106 4.51 -6.30 -9.89
CA ARG A 106 4.06 -7.69 -9.97
C ARG A 106 5.23 -8.66 -10.15
N LYS A 107 6.26 -8.26 -10.90
CA LYS A 107 7.48 -9.08 -11.04
C LYS A 107 8.24 -9.21 -9.73
N ILE A 108 8.30 -8.14 -8.95
CA ILE A 108 9.00 -8.14 -7.65
C ILE A 108 8.36 -9.14 -6.68
N VAL A 109 7.04 -9.23 -6.67
CA VAL A 109 6.30 -10.04 -5.68
C VAL A 109 6.05 -11.49 -6.11
N GLN A 110 6.45 -11.86 -7.30
CA GLN A 110 6.35 -13.25 -7.77
C GLN A 110 7.23 -14.22 -7.00
#